data_957974627a613717646df35d33f97d89
#
_entry.id   957974627a613717646df35d33f97d89
#
_cell.length_a   1.000
_cell.length_b   1.000
_cell.length_c   1.000
_cell.angle_alpha   90.00
_cell.angle_beta   90.00
_cell.angle_gamma   90.00
#
_symmetry.space_group_name_H-M   'P 1'
#
loop_
_entity.id
_entity.type
_entity.pdbx_description
1 polymer ?
#
loop_
_entity_poly.entity_id
_entity_poly.type
_entity_poly.pdbx_seq_one_letter_code
_entity_poly.pdbx_strand_id
1 'polypeptide(L)'
;GAGGGIYRTTDGGDSWEPMTANGLPGGKDHPVGKTAVGISHASPNIVYALFEIDSPALYRSADFGETWTLQTKDHDIAERAPYYTRMAVGTDNPDEVHFASVKFSTTLDGGKTFKRGYRAGGDNHDIWIDPSNPDRIMVAHDGCASISLNHGKSFQRVVLPIAQMYHVSVDDQIPYNVYGNRQDGYSYMGPSNSRQGYIPLGLWKGVGGCESGFAQPDPFDNDIVWSGCYDGGLQRYNAKTGHARDVRVWPEAGYGWEPGKLKYRWHWNFPLAFSPHTKNIVYVGSQYVHKSDDGGQSWQVISPDLTLNDKTHQQNSGGVAIDN
;
A
#
# COMPACT_ATOMS: atom_id res chain seq x y z
N GLY A 1 0.17 14.52 15.96
CA GLY A 1 0.87 15.80 16.24
C GLY A 1 0.41 16.40 17.55
N ALA A 2 1.07 17.49 17.99
CA ALA A 2 0.85 18.10 19.30
C ALA A 2 -0.57 18.65 19.56
N GLY A 3 -1.38 18.82 18.53
CA GLY A 3 -2.81 19.19 18.63
C GLY A 3 -3.75 18.05 18.27
N GLY A 4 -3.23 16.84 18.01
CA GLY A 4 -4.03 15.68 17.64
C GLY A 4 -4.84 15.15 18.82
N GLY A 5 -5.96 14.51 18.51
CA GLY A 5 -6.85 13.92 19.51
C GLY A 5 -8.27 13.76 19.00
N ILE A 6 -9.14 13.27 19.86
CA ILE A 6 -10.57 13.19 19.61
C ILE A 6 -11.27 14.34 20.33
N TYR A 7 -12.20 14.95 19.64
CA TYR A 7 -13.02 16.07 20.14
C TYR A 7 -14.49 15.72 20.03
N ARG A 8 -15.29 16.23 20.94
CA ARG A 8 -16.74 16.06 20.96
C ARG A 8 -17.44 17.42 20.92
N THR A 9 -18.55 17.47 20.24
CA THR A 9 -19.50 18.57 20.29
C THR A 9 -20.84 18.09 20.81
N THR A 10 -21.58 18.97 21.51
CA THR A 10 -22.97 18.75 21.97
C THR A 10 -23.92 19.82 21.45
N ASP A 11 -23.40 20.77 20.66
CA ASP A 11 -24.12 21.94 20.14
C ASP A 11 -24.13 22.00 18.60
N GLY A 12 -23.92 20.86 17.94
CA GLY A 12 -23.95 20.78 16.48
C GLY A 12 -22.71 21.29 15.79
N GLY A 13 -21.61 21.46 16.53
CA GLY A 13 -20.30 21.87 15.98
C GLY A 13 -19.93 23.32 16.27
N ASP A 14 -20.73 24.03 17.01
CA ASP A 14 -20.46 25.44 17.42
C ASP A 14 -19.27 25.48 18.41
N SER A 15 -19.17 24.47 19.29
CA SER A 15 -18.03 24.30 20.17
C SER A 15 -17.54 22.84 20.19
N TRP A 16 -16.24 22.64 20.53
CA TRP A 16 -15.61 21.34 20.57
C TRP A 16 -14.75 21.16 21.82
N GLU A 17 -14.98 20.06 22.54
CA GLU A 17 -14.26 19.70 23.74
C GLU A 17 -13.26 18.57 23.46
N PRO A 18 -11.98 18.69 23.88
CA PRO A 18 -11.01 17.59 23.74
C PRO A 18 -11.32 16.47 24.73
N MET A 19 -11.35 15.23 24.26
CA MET A 19 -11.64 14.04 25.07
C MET A 19 -10.43 13.53 25.88
N THR A 20 -9.30 14.25 25.87
CA THR A 20 -8.10 13.91 26.65
C THR A 20 -8.34 13.95 28.17
N ALA A 21 -9.25 14.84 28.62
CA ALA A 21 -9.65 14.91 30.04
C ALA A 21 -10.35 13.65 30.51
N ASN A 22 -10.88 12.83 29.60
CA ASN A 22 -11.62 11.61 29.86
C ASN A 22 -10.75 10.33 29.74
N GLY A 23 -9.43 10.50 29.71
CA GLY A 23 -8.47 9.38 29.71
C GLY A 23 -8.02 8.92 28.32
N LEU A 24 -8.40 9.59 27.24
CA LEU A 24 -7.86 9.31 25.90
C LEU A 24 -6.51 9.98 25.69
N PRO A 25 -5.63 9.38 24.86
CA PRO A 25 -4.39 10.04 24.44
C PRO A 25 -4.67 11.24 23.54
N GLY A 26 -3.78 12.21 23.52
CA GLY A 26 -3.85 13.41 22.70
C GLY A 26 -3.17 14.62 23.33
N GLY A 27 -3.13 15.73 22.61
CA GLY A 27 -2.49 16.96 23.05
C GLY A 27 -0.97 16.90 22.99
N LYS A 28 -0.32 17.81 23.71
CA LYS A 28 1.15 17.97 23.67
C LYS A 28 1.90 16.87 24.42
N ASP A 29 1.33 16.39 25.52
CA ASP A 29 2.00 15.46 26.43
C ASP A 29 1.89 14.00 25.93
N HIS A 30 0.84 13.71 25.18
CA HIS A 30 0.59 12.40 24.57
C HIS A 30 0.21 12.56 23.10
N PRO A 31 1.14 12.97 22.23
CA PRO A 31 0.84 13.23 20.82
C PRO A 31 0.37 11.95 20.14
N VAL A 32 -0.63 12.09 19.29
CA VAL A 32 -1.19 11.00 18.49
C VAL A 32 -0.98 11.25 17.01
N GLY A 33 -0.84 10.17 16.25
CA GLY A 33 -0.86 10.18 14.80
C GLY A 33 -2.27 10.13 14.24
N LYS A 34 -2.53 9.19 13.34
CA LYS A 34 -3.85 8.98 12.74
C LYS A 34 -4.82 8.37 13.75
N THR A 35 -6.04 8.83 13.75
CA THR A 35 -7.09 8.35 14.66
C THR A 35 -8.36 8.01 13.89
N ALA A 36 -9.15 7.08 14.42
CA ALA A 36 -10.49 6.78 13.91
C ALA A 36 -11.50 6.69 15.06
N VAL A 37 -12.75 7.05 14.76
CA VAL A 37 -13.88 6.93 15.66
C VAL A 37 -14.94 6.06 14.99
N GLY A 38 -15.54 5.16 15.76
CA GLY A 38 -16.66 4.34 15.32
C GLY A 38 -17.78 4.41 16.35
N ILE A 39 -19.02 4.61 15.90
CA ILE A 39 -20.22 4.69 16.74
C ILE A 39 -21.16 3.56 16.33
N SER A 40 -21.72 2.88 17.31
CA SER A 40 -22.70 1.82 17.05
C SER A 40 -24.05 2.42 16.67
N HIS A 41 -24.61 1.99 15.54
CA HIS A 41 -25.98 2.32 15.16
C HIS A 41 -27.02 1.68 16.10
N ALA A 42 -26.76 0.43 16.55
CA ALA A 42 -27.66 -0.28 17.45
C ALA A 42 -27.70 0.31 18.86
N SER A 43 -26.57 0.91 19.30
CA SER A 43 -26.40 1.46 20.65
C SER A 43 -25.49 2.69 20.59
N PRO A 44 -26.00 3.88 20.29
CA PRO A 44 -25.18 5.08 20.04
C PRO A 44 -24.35 5.56 21.23
N ASN A 45 -24.65 5.08 22.45
CA ASN A 45 -23.81 5.28 23.64
C ASN A 45 -22.49 4.51 23.58
N ILE A 46 -22.40 3.50 22.71
CA ILE A 46 -21.17 2.73 22.51
C ILE A 46 -20.33 3.38 21.41
N VAL A 47 -19.15 3.86 21.81
CA VAL A 47 -18.21 4.56 20.93
C VAL A 47 -16.84 3.88 21.04
N TYR A 48 -16.18 3.70 19.92
CA TYR A 48 -14.81 3.22 19.84
C TYR A 48 -13.87 4.30 19.33
N ALA A 49 -12.66 4.31 19.85
CA ALA A 49 -11.58 5.19 19.44
C ALA A 49 -10.31 4.38 19.20
N LEU A 50 -9.76 4.46 17.98
CA LEU A 50 -8.52 3.80 17.60
C LEU A 50 -7.45 4.86 17.37
N PHE A 51 -6.27 4.67 17.95
CA PHE A 51 -5.17 5.61 17.92
C PHE A 51 -3.89 5.01 17.36
N GLU A 52 -3.22 5.75 16.49
CA GLU A 52 -1.80 5.60 16.20
C GLU A 52 -0.99 6.29 17.29
N ILE A 53 -0.40 5.49 18.15
CA ILE A 53 0.58 5.86 19.18
C ILE A 53 1.69 4.80 19.16
N ASP A 54 2.71 4.89 20.03
CA ASP A 54 3.83 3.94 20.07
C ASP A 54 3.41 2.44 20.05
N SER A 55 2.27 2.14 20.65
CA SER A 55 1.56 0.87 20.45
C SER A 55 0.11 1.20 20.13
N PRO A 56 -0.41 0.86 18.93
CA PRO A 56 -1.79 1.15 18.57
C PRO A 56 -2.76 0.77 19.68
N ALA A 57 -3.74 1.61 19.96
CA ALA A 57 -4.63 1.41 21.09
C ALA A 57 -6.09 1.61 20.70
N LEU A 58 -6.92 0.62 21.02
CA LEU A 58 -8.38 0.67 20.89
C LEU A 58 -8.99 0.94 22.25
N TYR A 59 -9.76 2.02 22.34
CA TYR A 59 -10.59 2.36 23.50
C TYR A 59 -12.06 2.17 23.16
N ARG A 60 -12.86 1.85 24.20
CA ARG A 60 -14.31 1.74 24.12
C ARG A 60 -14.95 2.57 25.23
N SER A 61 -15.95 3.36 24.88
CA SER A 61 -16.87 4.00 25.78
C SER A 61 -18.24 3.31 25.74
N ALA A 62 -18.96 3.33 26.84
CA ALA A 62 -20.34 2.85 26.95
C ALA A 62 -21.33 3.95 27.41
N ASP A 63 -20.87 5.21 27.40
CA ASP A 63 -21.57 6.36 27.98
C ASP A 63 -21.40 7.64 27.11
N PHE A 64 -21.46 7.49 25.78
CA PHE A 64 -21.30 8.57 24.81
C PHE A 64 -19.94 9.29 24.87
N GLY A 65 -18.88 8.61 25.35
CA GLY A 65 -17.54 9.17 25.42
C GLY A 65 -17.23 9.86 26.76
N GLU A 66 -18.07 9.75 27.77
CA GLU A 66 -17.79 10.32 29.10
C GLU A 66 -16.63 9.57 29.78
N THR A 67 -16.61 8.25 29.68
CA THR A 67 -15.52 7.43 30.18
C THR A 67 -15.03 6.45 29.12
N TRP A 68 -13.74 6.08 29.20
CA TRP A 68 -13.10 5.22 28.22
C TRP A 68 -12.32 4.10 28.87
N THR A 69 -12.43 2.91 28.30
CA THR A 69 -11.71 1.72 28.73
C THR A 69 -10.83 1.22 27.60
N LEU A 70 -9.55 1.05 27.85
CA LEU A 70 -8.62 0.42 26.92
C LEU A 70 -9.03 -1.04 26.70
N GLN A 71 -9.29 -1.42 25.47
CA GLN A 71 -9.65 -2.78 25.07
C GLN A 71 -8.43 -3.61 24.68
N THR A 72 -7.56 -3.04 23.85
CA THR A 72 -6.36 -3.72 23.34
C THR A 72 -5.30 -2.74 22.87
N LYS A 73 -4.06 -3.22 22.83
CA LYS A 73 -2.90 -2.61 22.17
C LYS A 73 -2.38 -3.49 21.03
N ASP A 74 -3.24 -4.25 20.41
CA ASP A 74 -2.89 -5.18 19.36
C ASP A 74 -2.49 -4.42 18.08
N HIS A 75 -1.26 -4.63 17.62
CA HIS A 75 -0.69 -3.96 16.45
C HIS A 75 -1.45 -4.29 15.15
N ASP A 76 -1.93 -5.52 15.00
CA ASP A 76 -2.55 -6.00 13.76
C ASP A 76 -3.86 -5.27 13.37
N ILE A 77 -4.48 -4.53 14.29
CA ILE A 77 -5.69 -3.75 13.98
C ILE A 77 -5.40 -2.37 13.38
N ALA A 78 -4.13 -1.94 13.39
CA ALA A 78 -3.69 -0.65 12.86
C ALA A 78 -2.27 -0.71 12.30
N GLU A 79 -1.89 -1.84 11.65
CA GLU A 79 -0.62 -1.95 10.92
C GLU A 79 -0.49 -0.83 9.88
N ARG A 80 0.71 -0.28 9.71
CA ARG A 80 0.99 0.84 8.81
C ARG A 80 0.01 2.01 9.03
N ALA A 81 -0.15 2.42 10.27
CA ALA A 81 -1.14 3.39 10.71
C ALA A 81 -1.18 4.71 9.88
N PRO A 82 -0.08 5.25 9.32
CA PRO A 82 -0.14 6.39 8.42
C PRO A 82 -1.01 6.19 7.17
N TYR A 83 -1.12 4.95 6.68
CA TYR A 83 -1.94 4.60 5.51
C TYR A 83 -3.35 4.16 5.91
N TYR A 84 -3.44 3.31 6.93
CA TYR A 84 -4.68 2.70 7.38
C TYR A 84 -5.11 3.34 8.72
N THR A 85 -5.86 2.82 9.50
CA THR A 85 -6.52 3.32 10.70
C THR A 85 -7.96 3.69 10.37
N ARG A 86 -8.70 2.66 9.98
CA ARG A 86 -10.14 2.75 9.74
C ARG A 86 -10.84 1.62 10.48
N MET A 87 -12.04 1.92 10.97
CA MET A 87 -12.91 0.91 11.57
C MET A 87 -14.37 1.20 11.27
N ALA A 88 -15.18 0.16 11.30
CA ALA A 88 -16.63 0.23 11.23
C ALA A 88 -17.23 -0.64 12.33
N VAL A 89 -18.19 -0.10 13.06
CA VAL A 89 -18.93 -0.82 14.11
C VAL A 89 -20.15 -1.49 13.47
N GLY A 90 -20.47 -2.70 13.90
CA GLY A 90 -21.63 -3.44 13.44
C GLY A 90 -22.92 -2.64 13.62
N THR A 91 -23.80 -2.73 12.63
CA THR A 91 -25.05 -1.95 12.62
C THR A 91 -26.13 -2.53 13.54
N ASP A 92 -26.02 -3.81 13.90
CA ASP A 92 -26.93 -4.56 14.77
C ASP A 92 -26.27 -5.06 16.06
N ASN A 93 -24.92 -5.12 16.11
CA ASN A 93 -24.17 -5.58 17.25
C ASN A 93 -23.12 -4.53 17.68
N PRO A 94 -23.27 -3.89 18.86
CA PRO A 94 -22.33 -2.87 19.32
C PRO A 94 -20.94 -3.40 19.70
N ASP A 95 -20.79 -4.70 19.88
CA ASP A 95 -19.51 -5.35 20.21
C ASP A 95 -18.79 -5.90 18.95
N GLU A 96 -19.42 -5.80 17.80
CA GLU A 96 -18.79 -6.13 16.52
C GLU A 96 -18.08 -4.90 15.94
N VAL A 97 -16.76 -5.05 15.70
CA VAL A 97 -15.97 -4.00 15.05
C VAL A 97 -15.08 -4.63 14.00
N HIS A 98 -15.08 -4.04 12.83
CA HIS A 98 -14.19 -4.38 11.71
C HIS A 98 -13.10 -3.33 11.57
N PHE A 99 -11.88 -3.78 11.29
CA PHE A 99 -10.71 -2.91 11.12
C PHE A 99 -10.12 -3.10 9.73
N ALA A 100 -9.93 -1.98 9.03
CA ALA A 100 -9.18 -1.90 7.80
C ALA A 100 -7.73 -1.52 8.10
N SER A 101 -6.85 -2.45 7.82
CA SER A 101 -5.41 -2.38 8.00
C SER A 101 -4.76 -3.22 6.88
N VAL A 102 -3.47 -3.57 6.97
CA VAL A 102 -2.84 -4.54 6.05
C VAL A 102 -3.68 -5.81 5.99
N LYS A 103 -4.11 -6.31 7.15
CA LYS A 103 -5.10 -7.41 7.27
C LYS A 103 -6.49 -6.85 7.57
N PHE A 104 -7.50 -7.55 7.13
CA PHE A 104 -8.87 -7.31 7.59
C PHE A 104 -9.12 -8.05 8.90
N SER A 105 -9.39 -7.31 9.98
CA SER A 105 -9.62 -7.85 11.31
C SER A 105 -11.06 -7.63 11.76
N THR A 106 -11.61 -8.54 12.54
CA THR A 106 -12.96 -8.44 13.13
C THR A 106 -12.92 -8.90 14.57
N THR A 107 -13.52 -8.14 15.46
CA THR A 107 -13.90 -8.56 16.82
C THR A 107 -15.42 -8.70 16.91
N LEU A 108 -15.89 -9.59 17.77
CA LEU A 108 -17.31 -9.78 18.11
C LEU A 108 -17.59 -9.61 19.61
N ASP A 109 -16.57 -9.20 20.36
CA ASP A 109 -16.57 -9.10 21.83
C ASP A 109 -16.00 -7.77 22.33
N GLY A 110 -16.14 -6.72 21.52
CA GLY A 110 -15.74 -5.37 21.86
C GLY A 110 -14.24 -5.12 21.91
N GLY A 111 -13.44 -5.93 21.19
CA GLY A 111 -12.00 -5.74 21.06
C GLY A 111 -11.16 -6.63 22.00
N LYS A 112 -11.71 -7.71 22.54
CA LYS A 112 -10.98 -8.66 23.38
C LYS A 112 -10.31 -9.76 22.58
N THR A 113 -11.00 -10.27 21.53
CA THR A 113 -10.47 -11.27 20.61
C THR A 113 -10.70 -10.88 19.14
N PHE A 114 -9.85 -11.38 18.24
CA PHE A 114 -9.87 -10.98 16.83
C PHE A 114 -9.78 -12.18 15.90
N LYS A 115 -10.60 -12.16 14.85
CA LYS A 115 -10.44 -12.99 13.66
C LYS A 115 -9.77 -12.13 12.58
N ARG A 116 -8.60 -12.56 12.10
CA ARG A 116 -7.75 -11.81 11.16
C ARG A 116 -7.50 -12.56 9.87
N GLY A 117 -7.06 -11.85 8.84
CA GLY A 117 -6.58 -12.41 7.59
C GLY A 117 -6.94 -11.58 6.37
N TYR A 118 -6.60 -12.11 5.20
CA TYR A 118 -6.82 -11.49 3.91
C TYR A 118 -8.15 -11.89 3.25
N ARG A 119 -9.15 -12.27 4.03
CA ARG A 119 -10.44 -12.75 3.51
C ARG A 119 -11.23 -11.71 2.72
N ALA A 120 -11.06 -10.43 3.06
CA ALA A 120 -11.64 -9.33 2.29
C ALA A 120 -10.68 -8.81 1.22
N GLY A 121 -9.37 -8.81 1.50
CA GLY A 121 -8.28 -8.32 0.68
C GLY A 121 -7.07 -8.03 1.55
N GLY A 122 -6.00 -7.52 0.95
CA GLY A 122 -4.86 -6.93 1.64
C GLY A 122 -4.85 -5.43 1.43
N ASP A 123 -4.21 -4.72 2.36
CA ASP A 123 -4.11 -3.26 2.32
C ASP A 123 -5.50 -2.61 2.19
N ASN A 124 -6.26 -2.71 3.29
CA ASN A 124 -7.66 -2.33 3.32
C ASN A 124 -7.80 -0.87 3.74
N HIS A 125 -8.56 -0.07 2.98
CA HIS A 125 -8.64 1.38 3.15
C HIS A 125 -9.96 1.87 3.73
N ASP A 126 -11.07 1.17 3.47
CA ASP A 126 -12.38 1.57 4.00
C ASP A 126 -13.33 0.39 4.13
N ILE A 127 -14.32 0.54 5.01
CA ILE A 127 -15.34 -0.46 5.30
C ILE A 127 -16.70 0.23 5.36
N TRP A 128 -17.65 -0.30 4.60
CA TRP A 128 -19.04 0.10 4.71
C TRP A 128 -19.89 -1.11 5.09
N ILE A 129 -20.76 -0.92 6.08
CA ILE A 129 -21.76 -1.91 6.50
C ILE A 129 -23.13 -1.32 6.19
N ASP A 130 -23.99 -2.07 5.50
CA ASP A 130 -25.31 -1.61 5.16
C ASP A 130 -26.15 -1.41 6.45
N PRO A 131 -26.59 -0.18 6.74
CA PRO A 131 -27.35 0.10 7.96
C PRO A 131 -28.72 -0.62 8.01
N SER A 132 -29.24 -1.05 6.86
CA SER A 132 -30.50 -1.77 6.77
C SER A 132 -30.34 -3.30 6.72
N ASN A 133 -29.12 -3.79 6.45
CA ASN A 133 -28.83 -5.21 6.33
C ASN A 133 -27.37 -5.52 6.73
N PRO A 134 -27.10 -5.89 7.98
CA PRO A 134 -25.75 -6.12 8.50
C PRO A 134 -25.00 -7.27 7.81
N ASP A 135 -25.70 -8.16 7.10
CA ASP A 135 -25.07 -9.21 6.30
C ASP A 135 -24.28 -8.64 5.11
N ARG A 136 -24.61 -7.41 4.68
CA ARG A 136 -23.97 -6.75 3.54
C ARG A 136 -22.85 -5.85 3.99
N ILE A 137 -21.62 -6.24 3.67
CA ILE A 137 -20.40 -5.49 4.00
C ILE A 137 -19.60 -5.28 2.72
N MET A 138 -19.10 -4.08 2.50
CA MET A 138 -18.14 -3.77 1.43
C MET A 138 -16.82 -3.32 2.04
N VAL A 139 -15.72 -3.83 1.49
CA VAL A 139 -14.36 -3.45 1.88
C VAL A 139 -13.61 -2.97 0.64
N ALA A 140 -13.08 -1.77 0.69
CA ALA A 140 -12.18 -1.23 -0.31
C ALA A 140 -10.73 -1.59 0.06
N HIS A 141 -9.95 -2.08 -0.91
CA HIS A 141 -8.57 -2.49 -0.72
C HIS A 141 -7.76 -2.31 -2.02
N ASP A 142 -6.44 -2.38 -1.96
CA ASP A 142 -5.54 -2.12 -3.10
C ASP A 142 -5.84 -3.01 -4.32
N GLY A 143 -6.34 -4.20 -4.08
CA GLY A 143 -6.75 -5.09 -5.15
C GLY A 143 -8.15 -4.82 -5.72
N CYS A 144 -8.85 -3.78 -5.33
CA CYS A 144 -10.15 -3.26 -5.77
C CYS A 144 -11.19 -3.16 -4.63
N ALA A 145 -12.19 -4.01 -4.60
CA ALA A 145 -13.18 -4.11 -3.53
C ALA A 145 -13.63 -5.56 -3.32
N SER A 146 -14.15 -5.83 -2.15
CA SER A 146 -14.77 -7.11 -1.82
C SER A 146 -16.11 -6.91 -1.15
N ILE A 147 -17.10 -7.77 -1.49
CA ILE A 147 -18.45 -7.71 -0.97
C ILE A 147 -18.74 -9.00 -0.20
N SER A 148 -19.26 -8.87 1.01
CA SER A 148 -19.89 -9.94 1.76
C SER A 148 -21.41 -9.78 1.72
N LEU A 149 -22.12 -10.90 1.68
CA LEU A 149 -23.57 -11.00 1.80
C LEU A 149 -23.97 -11.95 2.95
N ASN A 150 -23.04 -12.25 3.85
CA ASN A 150 -23.21 -13.19 4.95
C ASN A 150 -22.45 -12.77 6.21
N HIS A 151 -22.51 -11.46 6.52
CA HIS A 151 -21.96 -10.89 7.75
C HIS A 151 -20.44 -11.10 7.88
N GLY A 152 -19.69 -10.86 6.79
CA GLY A 152 -18.23 -10.96 6.77
C GLY A 152 -17.66 -12.39 6.92
N LYS A 153 -18.50 -13.43 6.83
CA LYS A 153 -18.05 -14.84 6.89
C LYS A 153 -17.23 -15.21 5.66
N SER A 154 -17.67 -14.73 4.49
CA SER A 154 -16.94 -14.83 3.23
C SER A 154 -17.10 -13.56 2.41
N PHE A 155 -16.16 -13.35 1.47
CA PHE A 155 -16.14 -12.19 0.60
C PHE A 155 -16.00 -12.63 -0.86
N GLN A 156 -16.72 -11.96 -1.73
CA GLN A 156 -16.55 -12.05 -3.18
C GLN A 156 -15.77 -10.81 -3.65
N ARG A 157 -14.65 -11.05 -4.28
CA ARG A 157 -13.83 -9.97 -4.85
C ARG A 157 -14.48 -9.41 -6.11
N VAL A 158 -14.58 -8.09 -6.18
CA VAL A 158 -14.96 -7.36 -7.40
C VAL A 158 -13.68 -7.11 -8.19
N VAL A 159 -13.62 -7.63 -9.41
CA VAL A 159 -12.46 -7.42 -10.31
C VAL A 159 -12.89 -6.45 -11.40
N LEU A 160 -12.20 -5.31 -11.46
CA LEU A 160 -12.42 -4.29 -12.48
C LEU A 160 -11.22 -4.26 -13.43
N PRO A 161 -11.41 -3.97 -14.73
CA PRO A 161 -10.33 -3.88 -15.71
C PRO A 161 -9.67 -2.49 -15.65
N ILE A 162 -9.14 -2.14 -14.47
CA ILE A 162 -8.47 -0.87 -14.21
C ILE A 162 -7.09 -1.14 -13.62
N ALA A 163 -6.16 -0.23 -13.87
CA ALA A 163 -4.83 -0.23 -13.29
C ALA A 163 -4.26 1.19 -13.27
N GLN A 164 -3.52 1.52 -12.22
CA GLN A 164 -2.65 2.69 -12.21
C GLN A 164 -1.30 2.29 -12.78
N MET A 165 -0.93 2.85 -13.93
CA MET A 165 0.37 2.62 -14.56
C MET A 165 1.29 3.82 -14.29
N TYR A 166 2.55 3.57 -13.93
CA TYR A 166 3.54 4.63 -13.70
C TYR A 166 4.11 5.18 -15.01
N HIS A 167 4.56 4.26 -15.86
CA HIS A 167 5.15 4.58 -17.15
C HIS A 167 4.61 3.63 -18.20
N VAL A 168 4.56 4.11 -19.44
CA VAL A 168 4.11 3.31 -20.58
C VAL A 168 5.21 3.29 -21.62
N SER A 169 5.53 2.12 -22.12
CA SER A 169 6.40 1.91 -23.28
C SER A 169 5.74 0.98 -24.29
N VAL A 170 6.28 0.96 -25.49
CA VAL A 170 5.77 0.13 -26.61
C VAL A 170 6.94 -0.54 -27.31
N ASP A 171 6.68 -1.69 -27.96
CA ASP A 171 7.61 -2.30 -28.92
C ASP A 171 7.30 -1.85 -30.37
N ASP A 172 8.03 -2.39 -31.33
CA ASP A 172 7.92 -2.11 -32.76
C ASP A 172 7.12 -3.16 -33.55
N GLN A 173 6.45 -4.08 -32.85
CA GLN A 173 5.61 -5.11 -33.51
C GLN A 173 4.34 -4.54 -34.12
N ILE A 174 3.68 -5.31 -34.98
CA ILE A 174 2.39 -4.93 -35.59
C ILE A 174 1.40 -6.10 -35.37
N PRO A 175 0.37 -5.94 -34.53
CA PRO A 175 0.15 -4.81 -33.61
C PRO A 175 1.26 -4.73 -32.54
N TYR A 176 1.60 -3.52 -32.12
CA TYR A 176 2.59 -3.33 -31.05
C TYR A 176 2.01 -3.76 -29.70
N ASN A 177 2.89 -4.08 -28.77
CA ASN A 177 2.50 -4.30 -27.37
C ASN A 177 2.73 -3.04 -26.55
N VAL A 178 1.95 -2.90 -25.49
CA VAL A 178 2.03 -1.84 -24.48
C VAL A 178 2.55 -2.46 -23.20
N TYR A 179 3.50 -1.80 -22.56
CA TYR A 179 4.17 -2.24 -21.33
C TYR A 179 4.01 -1.21 -20.23
N GLY A 180 3.88 -1.65 -18.98
CA GLY A 180 3.86 -0.76 -17.83
C GLY A 180 3.87 -1.49 -16.50
N ASN A 181 4.33 -0.79 -15.46
CA ASN A 181 4.26 -1.24 -14.08
C ASN A 181 2.91 -0.82 -13.49
N ARG A 182 2.22 -1.74 -12.86
CA ARG A 182 0.95 -1.46 -12.19
C ARG A 182 1.18 -1.29 -10.70
N GLN A 183 0.73 -0.17 -10.13
CA GLN A 183 0.71 0.02 -8.68
C GLN A 183 0.04 -1.18 -7.98
N ASP A 184 0.62 -1.63 -6.88
CA ASP A 184 0.19 -2.78 -6.08
C ASP A 184 0.08 -4.09 -6.89
N GLY A 185 0.99 -4.27 -7.83
CA GLY A 185 1.01 -5.45 -8.68
C GLY A 185 2.35 -5.71 -9.34
N TYR A 186 2.28 -6.33 -10.50
CA TYR A 186 3.45 -6.64 -11.34
C TYR A 186 3.51 -5.71 -12.53
N SER A 187 4.62 -5.79 -13.27
CA SER A 187 4.71 -5.20 -14.60
C SER A 187 3.97 -6.08 -15.60
N TYR A 188 3.30 -5.46 -16.54
CA TYR A 188 2.48 -6.13 -17.53
C TYR A 188 2.83 -5.73 -18.95
N MET A 189 2.55 -6.62 -19.89
CA MET A 189 2.46 -6.34 -21.31
C MET A 189 1.12 -6.81 -21.85
N GLY A 190 0.60 -6.09 -22.86
CA GLY A 190 -0.60 -6.49 -23.58
C GLY A 190 -0.61 -5.90 -24.99
N PRO A 191 -1.36 -6.47 -25.94
CA PRO A 191 -1.40 -5.99 -27.30
C PRO A 191 -2.13 -4.64 -27.38
N SER A 192 -1.75 -3.77 -28.31
CA SER A 192 -2.44 -2.51 -28.60
C SER A 192 -3.78 -2.70 -29.31
N ASN A 193 -4.04 -3.87 -29.86
CA ASN A 193 -5.28 -4.20 -30.56
C ASN A 193 -5.65 -5.67 -30.36
N SER A 194 -6.92 -5.98 -30.51
CA SER A 194 -7.45 -7.33 -30.50
C SER A 194 -8.61 -7.48 -31.49
N ARG A 195 -8.85 -8.70 -31.94
CA ARG A 195 -9.99 -9.01 -32.82
C ARG A 195 -11.37 -8.94 -32.12
N GLN A 196 -11.37 -8.74 -30.80
CA GLN A 196 -12.61 -8.72 -29.99
C GLN A 196 -13.22 -7.31 -29.84
N GLY A 197 -12.61 -6.26 -30.44
CA GLY A 197 -13.06 -4.89 -30.31
C GLY A 197 -12.68 -4.20 -28.99
N TYR A 198 -12.09 -4.94 -28.05
CA TYR A 198 -11.53 -4.47 -26.78
C TYR A 198 -10.37 -5.39 -26.40
N ILE A 199 -9.53 -4.99 -25.44
CA ILE A 199 -8.40 -5.80 -24.97
C ILE A 199 -8.82 -6.50 -23.67
N PRO A 200 -9.22 -7.78 -23.73
CA PRO A 200 -9.64 -8.50 -22.53
C PRO A 200 -8.47 -8.76 -21.59
N LEU A 201 -8.77 -8.88 -20.29
CA LEU A 201 -7.76 -9.08 -19.24
C LEU A 201 -6.83 -10.27 -19.53
N GLY A 202 -7.35 -11.34 -20.13
CA GLY A 202 -6.56 -12.54 -20.46
C GLY A 202 -5.47 -12.36 -21.52
N LEU A 203 -5.42 -11.20 -22.21
CA LEU A 203 -4.34 -10.86 -23.15
C LEU A 203 -3.19 -10.11 -22.48
N TRP A 204 -3.38 -9.64 -21.25
CA TRP A 204 -2.33 -9.03 -20.44
C TRP A 204 -1.51 -10.11 -19.75
N LYS A 205 -0.18 -10.02 -19.85
CA LYS A 205 0.77 -10.98 -19.28
C LYS A 205 1.70 -10.30 -18.31
N GLY A 206 2.00 -10.92 -17.19
CA GLY A 206 3.06 -10.47 -16.29
C GLY A 206 4.45 -10.63 -16.93
N VAL A 207 5.29 -9.60 -16.80
CA VAL A 207 6.63 -9.56 -17.39
C VAL A 207 7.73 -9.34 -16.35
N GLY A 208 7.52 -9.82 -15.15
CA GLY A 208 8.43 -9.64 -14.02
C GLY A 208 8.25 -8.27 -13.35
N GLY A 209 9.28 -7.80 -12.65
CA GLY A 209 9.26 -6.54 -11.92
C GLY A 209 8.21 -6.52 -10.80
N CYS A 210 7.85 -5.32 -10.41
CA CYS A 210 6.74 -5.11 -9.49
C CYS A 210 6.00 -3.80 -9.80
N GLU A 211 5.49 -3.13 -8.80
CA GLU A 211 4.57 -2.01 -8.91
C GLU A 211 5.19 -0.69 -9.39
N SER A 212 6.51 -0.55 -9.38
CA SER A 212 7.18 0.74 -9.65
C SER A 212 8.27 0.62 -10.70
N GLY A 213 8.80 1.78 -11.12
CA GLY A 213 9.86 1.85 -12.12
C GLY A 213 9.34 1.83 -13.55
N PHE A 214 10.05 1.14 -14.42
CA PHE A 214 9.78 1.05 -15.84
C PHE A 214 9.63 -0.41 -16.26
N ALA A 215 8.71 -0.69 -17.17
CA ALA A 215 8.66 -1.94 -17.93
C ALA A 215 8.91 -1.61 -19.40
N GLN A 216 10.02 -2.06 -19.93
CA GLN A 216 10.45 -1.69 -21.29
C GLN A 216 10.90 -2.92 -22.09
N PRO A 217 10.46 -3.08 -23.34
CA PRO A 217 11.00 -4.07 -24.24
C PRO A 217 12.47 -3.76 -24.57
N ASP A 218 13.29 -4.79 -24.74
CA ASP A 218 14.64 -4.61 -25.25
C ASP A 218 14.58 -4.15 -26.69
N PRO A 219 15.28 -3.06 -27.07
CA PRO A 219 15.18 -2.49 -28.41
C PRO A 219 15.77 -3.39 -29.53
N PHE A 220 16.46 -4.47 -29.18
CA PHE A 220 17.06 -5.40 -30.14
C PHE A 220 16.44 -6.80 -30.09
N ASP A 221 15.49 -7.05 -29.15
CA ASP A 221 14.88 -8.36 -28.99
C ASP A 221 13.52 -8.24 -28.27
N ASN A 222 12.43 -8.25 -29.02
CA ASN A 222 11.06 -8.10 -28.53
C ASN A 222 10.61 -9.23 -27.57
N ASP A 223 11.37 -10.33 -27.48
CA ASP A 223 11.11 -11.39 -26.51
C ASP A 223 11.67 -11.07 -25.11
N ILE A 224 12.47 -10.02 -25.00
CA ILE A 224 13.09 -9.60 -23.74
C ILE A 224 12.42 -8.33 -23.23
N VAL A 225 12.03 -8.36 -21.97
CA VAL A 225 11.45 -7.22 -21.26
C VAL A 225 12.24 -6.97 -19.97
N TRP A 226 12.57 -5.71 -19.74
CA TRP A 226 13.23 -5.28 -18.51
C TRP A 226 12.20 -4.57 -17.63
N SER A 227 12.06 -5.03 -16.41
CA SER A 227 11.03 -4.55 -15.51
C SER A 227 11.62 -4.17 -14.16
N GLY A 228 11.42 -2.92 -13.77
CA GLY A 228 11.87 -2.35 -12.51
C GLY A 228 10.97 -2.71 -11.33
N CYS A 229 11.48 -2.40 -10.16
CA CYS A 229 10.79 -2.46 -8.88
C CYS A 229 11.50 -1.49 -7.93
N TYR A 230 10.88 -1.08 -6.84
CA TYR A 230 11.53 -0.26 -5.81
C TYR A 230 12.84 -0.89 -5.30
N ASP A 231 13.64 -0.13 -4.57
CA ASP A 231 14.96 -0.54 -4.04
C ASP A 231 15.94 -1.04 -5.11
N GLY A 232 15.84 -0.50 -6.33
CA GLY A 232 16.70 -0.91 -7.44
C GLY A 232 16.45 -2.32 -7.93
N GLY A 233 15.32 -2.91 -7.56
CA GLY A 233 14.87 -4.19 -8.09
C GLY A 233 14.76 -4.12 -9.61
N LEU A 234 15.40 -5.02 -10.33
CA LEU A 234 15.37 -5.07 -11.79
C LEU A 234 15.36 -6.52 -12.25
N GLN A 235 14.40 -6.84 -13.10
CA GLN A 235 14.27 -8.17 -13.69
C GLN A 235 14.35 -8.10 -15.22
N ARG A 236 14.99 -9.11 -15.79
CA ARG A 236 15.03 -9.36 -17.23
C ARG A 236 14.17 -10.58 -17.52
N TYR A 237 13.00 -10.34 -18.08
CA TYR A 237 12.01 -11.36 -18.46
C TYR A 237 12.25 -11.84 -19.91
N ASN A 238 12.07 -13.12 -20.15
CA ASN A 238 12.12 -13.71 -21.48
C ASN A 238 10.73 -14.30 -21.82
N ALA A 239 10.05 -13.71 -22.80
CA ALA A 239 8.70 -14.09 -23.20
C ALA A 239 8.61 -15.49 -23.83
N LYS A 240 9.69 -16.01 -24.41
CA LYS A 240 9.74 -17.37 -24.98
C LYS A 240 9.73 -18.45 -23.90
N THR A 241 10.40 -18.20 -22.78
CA THR A 241 10.55 -19.17 -21.71
C THR A 241 9.60 -18.92 -20.54
N GLY A 242 9.06 -17.70 -20.44
CA GLY A 242 8.25 -17.24 -19.30
C GLY A 242 9.07 -16.98 -18.04
N HIS A 243 10.39 -16.98 -18.11
CA HIS A 243 11.25 -16.78 -16.94
C HIS A 243 11.72 -15.35 -16.78
N ALA A 244 11.70 -14.85 -15.55
CA ALA A 244 12.33 -13.61 -15.15
C ALA A 244 13.59 -13.90 -14.31
N ARG A 245 14.70 -13.27 -14.65
CA ARG A 245 15.95 -13.32 -13.88
C ARG A 245 16.15 -11.99 -13.18
N ASP A 246 16.48 -12.01 -11.89
CA ASP A 246 16.93 -10.82 -11.17
C ASP A 246 18.30 -10.38 -11.70
N VAL A 247 18.40 -9.13 -12.08
CA VAL A 247 19.59 -8.49 -12.68
C VAL A 247 19.90 -7.16 -12.02
N ARG A 248 19.43 -6.95 -10.79
CA ARG A 248 19.68 -5.71 -10.04
C ARG A 248 21.17 -5.44 -9.85
N VAL A 249 21.50 -4.15 -9.74
CA VAL A 249 22.88 -3.70 -9.55
C VAL A 249 23.51 -4.22 -8.26
N TRP A 250 22.74 -4.26 -7.19
CA TRP A 250 23.19 -4.66 -5.86
C TRP A 250 22.07 -5.36 -5.10
N PRO A 251 22.30 -6.54 -4.53
CA PRO A 251 21.29 -7.32 -3.82
C PRO A 251 21.14 -6.84 -2.37
N GLU A 252 20.54 -5.68 -2.17
CA GLU A 252 20.27 -5.09 -0.87
C GLU A 252 18.77 -4.83 -0.71
N ALA A 253 18.21 -5.16 0.45
CA ALA A 253 16.85 -4.82 0.79
C ALA A 253 16.87 -3.44 1.46
N GLY A 254 16.33 -2.42 0.77
CA GLY A 254 16.31 -1.04 1.26
C GLY A 254 15.11 -0.72 2.13
N TYR A 255 14.06 -1.51 2.04
CA TYR A 255 12.79 -1.26 2.72
C TYR A 255 12.96 -1.24 4.26
N GLY A 256 12.53 -0.15 4.90
CA GLY A 256 12.66 0.05 6.34
C GLY A 256 14.04 0.52 6.82
N TRP A 257 15.02 0.70 5.93
CA TRP A 257 16.34 1.20 6.27
C TRP A 257 16.50 2.69 5.97
N GLU A 258 17.29 3.36 6.80
CA GLU A 258 17.69 4.75 6.52
C GLU A 258 18.46 4.81 5.19
N PRO A 259 18.09 5.70 4.26
CA PRO A 259 18.80 5.85 2.98
C PRO A 259 20.30 6.08 3.13
N GLY A 260 20.72 6.72 4.22
CA GLY A 260 22.14 6.96 4.53
C GLY A 260 22.96 5.70 4.85
N LYS A 261 22.33 4.58 5.16
CA LYS A 261 22.96 3.28 5.47
C LYS A 261 23.05 2.36 4.25
N LEU A 262 22.31 2.67 3.18
CA LEU A 262 22.31 1.88 1.96
C LEU A 262 23.53 2.20 1.09
N LYS A 263 24.03 1.17 0.41
CA LYS A 263 25.11 1.35 -0.58
C LYS A 263 24.66 2.22 -1.74
N TYR A 264 23.45 1.96 -2.24
CA TYR A 264 22.82 2.73 -3.31
C TYR A 264 21.45 3.21 -2.88
N ARG A 265 21.16 4.49 -3.14
CA ARG A 265 19.87 5.13 -2.88
C ARG A 265 19.05 5.12 -4.15
N TRP A 266 17.90 4.45 -4.13
CA TRP A 266 17.03 4.29 -5.27
C TRP A 266 15.78 5.15 -5.13
N HIS A 267 15.38 5.77 -6.22
CA HIS A 267 14.08 6.41 -6.31
C HIS A 267 13.02 5.33 -6.57
N TRP A 268 11.77 5.56 -6.14
CA TRP A 268 10.64 4.65 -6.41
C TRP A 268 10.53 4.28 -7.88
N ASN A 269 10.66 5.26 -8.78
CA ASN A 269 10.75 5.08 -10.22
C ASN A 269 12.17 5.42 -10.69
N PHE A 270 13.14 4.56 -10.40
CA PHE A 270 14.50 4.79 -10.86
C PHE A 270 14.59 4.66 -12.39
N PRO A 271 15.41 5.48 -13.07
CA PRO A 271 15.51 5.47 -14.52
C PRO A 271 16.15 4.21 -15.07
N LEU A 272 15.59 3.71 -16.17
CA LEU A 272 16.08 2.61 -16.98
C LEU A 272 16.21 3.11 -18.43
N ALA A 273 17.34 2.91 -19.05
CA ALA A 273 17.59 3.29 -20.44
C ALA A 273 18.47 2.26 -21.17
N PHE A 274 18.27 2.13 -22.46
CA PHE A 274 19.09 1.28 -23.33
C PHE A 274 19.97 2.12 -24.25
N SER A 275 21.11 1.57 -24.63
CA SER A 275 21.87 2.11 -25.76
C SER A 275 21.07 1.90 -27.05
N PRO A 276 20.81 2.95 -27.82
CA PRO A 276 20.15 2.79 -29.13
C PRO A 276 21.10 2.25 -30.20
N HIS A 277 22.39 2.13 -29.90
CA HIS A 277 23.43 1.80 -30.87
C HIS A 277 24.04 0.39 -30.69
N THR A 278 24.01 -0.11 -29.45
CA THR A 278 24.72 -1.35 -29.12
C THR A 278 23.87 -2.25 -28.27
N LYS A 279 23.65 -3.47 -28.73
CA LYS A 279 22.91 -4.51 -27.99
C LYS A 279 23.54 -4.80 -26.64
N ASN A 280 22.71 -5.18 -25.66
CA ASN A 280 23.05 -5.54 -24.30
C ASN A 280 23.62 -4.40 -23.43
N ILE A 281 23.72 -3.18 -23.94
CA ILE A 281 24.11 -2.04 -23.11
C ILE A 281 22.87 -1.43 -22.48
N VAL A 282 22.83 -1.46 -21.15
CA VAL A 282 21.74 -0.97 -20.32
C VAL A 282 22.29 -0.04 -19.25
N TYR A 283 21.55 1.02 -18.96
CA TYR A 283 21.85 2.00 -17.94
C TYR A 283 20.73 2.06 -16.91
N VAL A 284 21.08 2.18 -15.64
CA VAL A 284 20.13 2.46 -14.54
C VAL A 284 20.71 3.52 -13.61
N GLY A 285 19.82 4.27 -12.96
CA GLY A 285 20.20 5.36 -12.05
C GLY A 285 19.82 5.09 -10.60
N SER A 286 20.82 5.05 -9.73
CA SER A 286 20.70 5.34 -8.30
C SER A 286 21.15 6.79 -8.05
N GLN A 287 21.84 7.08 -6.97
CA GLN A 287 22.64 8.33 -6.90
C GLN A 287 23.79 8.34 -7.91
N TYR A 288 24.10 7.21 -8.53
CA TYR A 288 25.07 7.03 -9.59
C TYR A 288 24.38 6.54 -10.88
N VAL A 289 25.06 6.71 -12.02
CA VAL A 289 24.70 5.96 -13.23
C VAL A 289 25.47 4.65 -13.25
N HIS A 290 24.74 3.57 -13.41
CA HIS A 290 25.30 2.22 -13.58
C HIS A 290 25.12 1.76 -15.03
N LYS A 291 26.13 1.11 -15.58
CA LYS A 291 26.14 0.53 -16.92
C LYS A 291 26.35 -0.97 -16.82
N SER A 292 25.58 -1.73 -17.57
CA SER A 292 25.86 -3.12 -17.94
C SER A 292 26.11 -3.21 -19.43
N ASP A 293 27.04 -4.05 -19.88
CA ASP A 293 27.28 -4.38 -21.28
C ASP A 293 27.12 -5.87 -21.59
N ASP A 294 26.67 -6.66 -20.61
CA ASP A 294 26.47 -8.09 -20.67
C ASP A 294 25.03 -8.54 -20.40
N GLY A 295 24.07 -7.62 -20.61
CA GLY A 295 22.64 -7.91 -20.38
C GLY A 295 22.27 -8.07 -18.91
N GLY A 296 22.91 -7.31 -18.03
CA GLY A 296 22.62 -7.23 -16.59
C GLY A 296 23.28 -8.32 -15.76
N GLN A 297 24.32 -9.00 -16.28
CA GLN A 297 25.06 -9.97 -15.47
C GLN A 297 26.05 -9.29 -14.54
N SER A 298 26.62 -8.17 -14.98
CA SER A 298 27.47 -7.31 -14.17
C SER A 298 27.18 -5.82 -14.41
N TRP A 299 27.58 -4.99 -13.44
CA TRP A 299 27.34 -3.56 -13.46
C TRP A 299 28.57 -2.76 -13.05
N GLN A 300 28.78 -1.64 -13.72
CA GLN A 300 29.85 -0.69 -13.46
C GLN A 300 29.25 0.68 -13.12
N VAL A 301 29.75 1.34 -12.08
CA VAL A 301 29.47 2.76 -11.82
C VAL A 301 30.25 3.59 -12.81
N ILE A 302 29.56 4.46 -13.57
CA ILE A 302 30.18 5.29 -14.62
C ILE A 302 30.03 6.79 -14.38
N SER A 303 29.49 7.20 -13.22
CA SER A 303 29.37 8.62 -12.84
C SER A 303 29.82 8.87 -11.41
N PRO A 304 30.13 10.13 -11.03
CA PRO A 304 30.15 10.54 -9.62
C PRO A 304 28.73 10.46 -9.00
N ASP A 305 28.61 10.71 -7.69
CA ASP A 305 27.32 10.94 -7.04
C ASP A 305 26.66 12.19 -7.67
N LEU A 306 25.49 12.02 -8.27
CA LEU A 306 24.74 13.05 -8.98
C LEU A 306 23.71 13.77 -8.09
N THR A 307 23.69 13.45 -6.80
CA THR A 307 22.77 14.04 -5.81
C THR A 307 23.49 15.02 -4.92
N LEU A 308 22.76 15.83 -4.16
CA LEU A 308 23.33 16.69 -3.14
C LEU A 308 24.00 15.90 -1.99
N ASN A 309 23.61 14.64 -1.83
CA ASN A 309 24.08 13.74 -0.78
C ASN A 309 23.99 14.33 0.63
N ASP A 310 22.96 15.13 0.88
CA ASP A 310 22.71 15.75 2.17
C ASP A 310 22.32 14.70 3.21
N LYS A 311 23.22 14.44 4.15
CA LYS A 311 23.05 13.43 5.20
C LYS A 311 21.92 13.76 6.18
N THR A 312 21.55 15.03 6.31
CA THR A 312 20.45 15.45 7.19
C THR A 312 19.08 15.03 6.65
N HIS A 313 18.98 14.76 5.34
CA HIS A 313 17.78 14.29 4.68
C HIS A 313 17.80 12.77 4.36
N GLN A 314 18.77 12.03 4.88
CA GLN A 314 18.93 10.59 4.65
C GLN A 314 18.63 9.74 5.90
N GLN A 315 17.93 10.31 6.87
CA GLN A 315 17.46 9.64 8.07
C GLN A 315 16.06 9.06 7.81
N ASN A 316 15.60 8.20 8.72
CA ASN A 316 14.22 7.73 8.67
C ASN A 316 13.25 8.91 8.73
N SER A 317 12.30 8.93 7.81
CA SER A 317 11.14 9.81 7.88
C SER A 317 10.06 9.06 8.63
N GLY A 318 9.81 9.37 9.87
CA GLY A 318 8.83 8.67 10.67
C GLY A 318 7.77 9.59 11.23
N GLY A 319 6.64 8.99 11.59
CA GLY A 319 5.59 9.60 12.39
C GLY A 319 5.76 9.27 13.87
N VAL A 320 4.65 9.13 14.58
CA VAL A 320 4.60 8.73 16.00
C VAL A 320 5.01 7.27 16.17
N ALA A 321 4.59 6.42 15.25
CA ALA A 321 5.02 5.04 15.14
C ALA A 321 5.62 4.78 13.76
N ILE A 322 6.74 4.06 13.72
CA ILE A 322 7.43 3.73 12.47
C ILE A 322 7.16 2.26 12.18
N ASP A 323 6.28 2.01 11.24
CA ASP A 323 5.91 0.67 10.79
C ASP A 323 6.55 0.30 9.43
N ASN A 324 7.44 1.15 8.93
CA ASN A 324 8.07 0.98 7.62
C ASN A 324 9.56 0.71 7.74
#